data_57ed543a22e4ae84d4329a613353d40e
#
_entry.id   57ed543a22e4ae84d4329a613353d40e
#
_cell.length_a   1.000
_cell.length_b   1.000
_cell.length_c   1.000
_cell.angle_alpha   90.00
_cell.angle_beta   90.00
_cell.angle_gamma   90.00
#
_symmetry.space_group_name_H-M   'P 1'
#
loop_
_entity.id
_entity.type
_entity.pdbx_description
1 polymer ?
#
loop_
_entity_poly.entity_id
_entity_poly.type
_entity_poly.pdbx_seq_one_letter_code
_entity_poly.pdbx_strand_id
1 'polypeptide(L)'
;MKILITGGNGNISKMIINNLSNIYNITALSRDKLNLLNYNELYNYLSENTFDILIHTAIVGGRRTKEETSDVFYNNVLMFENILKFADKFKKIINFDSAAIYDRSTDILNRKESNLNTIPIDYYGFSKYVIHERSLQYTNIYNFRIYNIFHINEEPDRFIKSCFLAKQNNLILSIIEDKYFDFVYETDFIKILNYYLINSNLEKTINICYNEKYKLSDIAKLIDPNIKLNIIKKESTNNYTGDGTLLTNLNIDLLGLKESLLKYSLLI
;
A
#
# COMPACT_ATOMS: atom_id res chain seq x y z
N MET A 1 -15.53 -15.01 -10.24
CA MET A 1 -14.66 -15.03 -9.06
C MET A 1 -15.29 -14.13 -8.00
N LYS A 2 -15.48 -14.64 -6.78
CA LYS A 2 -16.02 -13.90 -5.64
C LYS A 2 -14.87 -13.41 -4.77
N ILE A 3 -14.83 -12.12 -4.49
CA ILE A 3 -13.74 -11.47 -3.73
C ILE A 3 -14.32 -10.82 -2.48
N LEU A 4 -13.75 -11.13 -1.32
CA LEU A 4 -13.98 -10.41 -0.08
C LEU A 4 -12.89 -9.35 0.12
N ILE A 5 -13.28 -8.10 0.37
CA ILE A 5 -12.35 -7.03 0.75
C ILE A 5 -12.65 -6.61 2.20
N THR A 6 -11.68 -6.70 3.08
CA THR A 6 -11.78 -6.15 4.43
C THR A 6 -11.33 -4.68 4.45
N GLY A 7 -11.84 -3.89 5.37
CA GLY A 7 -11.53 -2.45 5.39
C GLY A 7 -12.23 -1.64 4.29
N GLY A 8 -13.46 -2.03 3.90
CA GLY A 8 -14.20 -1.53 2.75
C GLY A 8 -14.41 -0.01 2.68
N ASN A 9 -14.32 0.72 3.79
CA ASN A 9 -14.41 2.18 3.81
C ASN A 9 -13.09 2.91 3.51
N GLY A 10 -11.97 2.16 3.43
CA GLY A 10 -10.65 2.72 3.16
C GLY A 10 -10.50 3.23 1.73
N ASN A 11 -9.64 4.23 1.51
CA ASN A 11 -9.41 4.82 0.19
C ASN A 11 -8.94 3.78 -0.84
N ILE A 12 -8.04 2.88 -0.45
CA ILE A 12 -7.54 1.83 -1.35
C ILE A 12 -8.63 0.81 -1.67
N SER A 13 -9.46 0.41 -0.69
CA SER A 13 -10.60 -0.46 -0.96
C SER A 13 -11.58 0.15 -1.96
N LYS A 14 -11.93 1.42 -1.78
CA LYS A 14 -12.80 2.15 -2.71
C LYS A 14 -12.21 2.21 -4.11
N MET A 15 -10.90 2.47 -4.23
CA MET A 15 -10.19 2.45 -5.50
C MET A 15 -10.28 1.07 -6.17
N ILE A 16 -10.06 -0.02 -5.44
CA ILE A 16 -10.19 -1.40 -5.96
C ILE A 16 -11.62 -1.66 -6.43
N ILE A 17 -12.62 -1.32 -5.62
CA ILE A 17 -14.04 -1.50 -5.96
C ILE A 17 -14.38 -0.76 -7.25
N ASN A 18 -14.03 0.51 -7.35
CA ASN A 18 -14.34 1.35 -8.50
C ASN A 18 -13.75 0.80 -9.81
N ASN A 19 -12.60 0.17 -9.74
CA ASN A 19 -11.90 -0.34 -10.93
C ASN A 19 -12.24 -1.80 -11.27
N LEU A 20 -12.62 -2.63 -10.30
CA LEU A 20 -12.73 -4.08 -10.50
C LEU A 20 -14.16 -4.65 -10.30
N SER A 21 -15.12 -3.88 -9.80
CA SER A 21 -16.50 -4.37 -9.57
C SER A 21 -17.25 -4.76 -10.84
N ASN A 22 -16.86 -4.22 -11.98
CA ASN A 22 -17.42 -4.61 -13.28
C ASN A 22 -16.86 -5.95 -13.80
N ILE A 23 -15.75 -6.44 -13.22
CA ILE A 23 -15.05 -7.66 -13.64
C ILE A 23 -15.29 -8.79 -12.65
N TYR A 24 -15.35 -8.48 -11.37
CA TYR A 24 -15.44 -9.45 -10.27
C TYR A 24 -16.64 -9.18 -9.37
N ASN A 25 -17.18 -10.23 -8.76
CA ASN A 25 -18.18 -10.11 -7.71
C ASN A 25 -17.48 -9.76 -6.40
N ILE A 26 -17.47 -8.46 -6.06
CA ILE A 26 -16.75 -7.90 -4.89
C ILE A 26 -17.73 -7.63 -3.74
N THR A 27 -17.45 -8.21 -2.57
CA THR A 27 -18.06 -7.85 -1.31
C THR A 27 -17.03 -7.13 -0.45
N ALA A 28 -17.26 -5.85 -0.17
CA ALA A 28 -16.36 -5.06 0.65
C ALA A 28 -17.00 -4.74 2.00
N LEU A 29 -16.34 -5.13 3.07
CA LEU A 29 -16.86 -4.98 4.43
C LEU A 29 -16.00 -4.03 5.25
N SER A 30 -16.67 -3.05 5.83
CA SER A 30 -16.11 -2.14 6.82
C SER A 30 -16.26 -2.71 8.24
N ARG A 31 -15.60 -2.09 9.21
CA ARG A 31 -15.59 -2.58 10.61
C ARG A 31 -16.99 -2.67 11.24
N ASP A 32 -17.90 -1.78 10.85
CA ASP A 32 -19.30 -1.77 11.30
C ASP A 32 -20.14 -2.93 10.75
N LYS A 33 -19.68 -3.55 9.65
CA LYS A 33 -20.33 -4.70 9.01
C LYS A 33 -19.69 -6.02 9.38
N LEU A 34 -18.38 -6.02 9.67
CA LEU A 34 -17.61 -7.19 10.08
C LEU A 34 -16.41 -6.74 10.91
N ASN A 35 -16.48 -6.94 12.20
CA ASN A 35 -15.40 -6.63 13.12
C ASN A 35 -14.37 -7.76 13.15
N LEU A 36 -13.24 -7.59 12.44
CA LEU A 36 -12.18 -8.59 12.36
C LEU A 36 -11.49 -8.88 13.71
N LEU A 37 -11.66 -8.02 14.72
CA LEU A 37 -11.20 -8.30 16.09
C LEU A 37 -12.07 -9.31 16.80
N ASN A 38 -13.30 -9.55 16.33
CA ASN A 38 -14.24 -10.50 16.89
C ASN A 38 -14.21 -11.81 16.08
N TYR A 39 -13.55 -12.82 16.60
CA TYR A 39 -13.46 -14.14 15.97
C TYR A 39 -14.84 -14.73 15.63
N ASN A 40 -15.82 -14.64 16.55
CA ASN A 40 -17.13 -15.24 16.35
C ASN A 40 -17.92 -14.56 15.22
N GLU A 41 -17.81 -13.25 15.07
CA GLU A 41 -18.42 -12.54 13.92
C GLU A 41 -17.82 -13.03 12.60
N LEU A 42 -16.49 -13.15 12.53
CA LEU A 42 -15.80 -13.64 11.35
C LEU A 42 -16.17 -15.09 11.03
N TYR A 43 -16.22 -15.95 12.06
CA TYR A 43 -16.62 -17.35 11.94
C TYR A 43 -18.04 -17.46 11.36
N ASN A 44 -19.02 -16.78 11.97
CA ASN A 44 -20.42 -16.82 11.54
C ASN A 44 -20.54 -16.32 10.10
N TYR A 45 -19.91 -15.20 9.79
CA TYR A 45 -19.95 -14.63 8.44
C TYR A 45 -19.37 -15.57 7.37
N LEU A 46 -18.20 -16.17 7.62
CA LEU A 46 -17.56 -17.11 6.70
C LEU A 46 -18.16 -18.52 6.71
N SER A 47 -19.06 -18.83 7.64
CA SER A 47 -19.85 -20.07 7.61
C SER A 47 -21.03 -19.97 6.65
N GLU A 48 -21.59 -18.78 6.47
CA GLU A 48 -22.73 -18.52 5.60
C GLU A 48 -22.33 -18.02 4.21
N ASN A 49 -21.11 -17.47 4.06
CA ASN A 49 -20.64 -16.82 2.83
C ASN A 49 -19.33 -17.45 2.35
N THR A 50 -19.24 -17.74 1.05
CA THR A 50 -18.05 -18.30 0.42
C THR A 50 -17.42 -17.33 -0.56
N PHE A 51 -16.09 -17.25 -0.54
CA PHE A 51 -15.30 -16.40 -1.41
C PHE A 51 -14.12 -17.17 -1.99
N ASP A 52 -13.71 -16.81 -3.20
CA ASP A 52 -12.50 -17.38 -3.82
C ASP A 52 -11.24 -16.70 -3.28
N ILE A 53 -11.29 -15.38 -3.13
CA ILE A 53 -10.12 -14.55 -2.74
C ILE A 53 -10.50 -13.60 -1.61
N LEU A 54 -9.56 -13.41 -0.70
CA LEU A 54 -9.58 -12.34 0.30
C LEU A 54 -8.53 -11.28 -0.07
N ILE A 55 -8.94 -10.01 -0.11
CA ILE A 55 -8.02 -8.86 -0.14
C ILE A 55 -8.09 -8.17 1.22
N HIS A 56 -7.00 -8.28 1.99
CA HIS A 56 -6.92 -7.73 3.33
C HIS A 56 -6.30 -6.34 3.33
N THR A 57 -7.15 -5.31 3.34
CA THR A 57 -6.73 -3.90 3.41
C THR A 57 -7.02 -3.25 4.76
N ALA A 58 -7.76 -3.94 5.66
CA ALA A 58 -8.07 -3.40 6.98
C ALA A 58 -6.80 -3.18 7.81
N ILE A 59 -6.64 -1.98 8.34
CA ILE A 59 -5.46 -1.57 9.09
C ILE A 59 -5.81 -0.46 10.08
N VAL A 60 -5.08 -0.39 11.18
CA VAL A 60 -5.07 0.72 12.14
C VAL A 60 -3.67 1.36 12.11
N GLY A 61 -3.61 2.69 12.18
CA GLY A 61 -2.35 3.43 12.19
C GLY A 61 -1.71 3.64 10.81
N GLY A 62 -0.41 3.86 10.78
CA GLY A 62 0.41 4.05 9.56
C GLY A 62 0.50 5.48 9.07
N ARG A 63 -0.22 6.45 9.65
CA ARG A 63 -0.07 7.89 9.34
C ARG A 63 1.06 8.47 10.18
N ARG A 64 2.14 8.93 9.53
CA ARG A 64 3.32 9.55 10.22
C ARG A 64 2.99 10.81 11.04
N THR A 65 1.84 11.45 10.76
CA THR A 65 1.38 12.67 11.44
C THR A 65 0.55 12.40 12.70
N LYS A 66 0.28 11.12 13.01
CA LYS A 66 -0.49 10.74 14.20
C LYS A 66 0.37 9.90 15.14
N GLU A 67 0.31 10.21 16.42
CA GLU A 67 0.90 9.37 17.45
C GLU A 67 0.22 7.98 17.45
N GLU A 68 1.03 6.93 17.55
CA GLU A 68 0.58 5.55 17.56
C GLU A 68 0.76 4.98 18.98
N THR A 69 -0.26 4.23 19.41
CA THR A 69 -0.24 3.49 20.68
C THR A 69 -0.05 1.99 20.41
N SER A 70 0.21 1.23 21.46
CA SER A 70 0.31 -0.25 21.38
C SER A 70 -0.94 -0.90 20.79
N ASP A 71 -2.10 -0.24 20.83
CA ASP A 71 -3.34 -0.72 20.20
C ASP A 71 -3.20 -0.91 18.69
N VAL A 72 -2.34 -0.09 18.04
CA VAL A 72 -2.05 -0.25 16.61
C VAL A 72 -1.44 -1.61 16.34
N PHE A 73 -0.43 -2.01 17.11
CA PHE A 73 0.20 -3.31 17.01
C PHE A 73 -0.81 -4.44 17.31
N TYR A 74 -1.45 -4.37 18.48
CA TYR A 74 -2.37 -5.40 18.94
C TYR A 74 -3.52 -5.63 17.98
N ASN A 75 -4.20 -4.57 17.54
CA ASN A 75 -5.35 -4.69 16.65
C ASN A 75 -4.98 -5.24 15.27
N ASN A 76 -3.87 -4.77 14.70
CA ASN A 76 -3.43 -5.25 13.37
C ASN A 76 -3.06 -6.73 13.40
N VAL A 77 -2.31 -7.16 14.40
CA VAL A 77 -1.90 -8.57 14.54
C VAL A 77 -3.12 -9.45 14.82
N LEU A 78 -4.02 -9.03 15.73
CA LEU A 78 -5.22 -9.80 16.07
C LEU A 78 -6.16 -9.94 14.86
N MET A 79 -6.39 -8.88 14.08
CA MET A 79 -7.20 -8.95 12.85
C MET A 79 -6.63 -10.00 11.90
N PHE A 80 -5.33 -9.98 11.70
CA PHE A 80 -4.67 -10.90 10.80
C PHE A 80 -4.67 -12.35 11.32
N GLU A 81 -4.38 -12.57 12.60
CA GLU A 81 -4.44 -13.91 13.22
C GLU A 81 -5.86 -14.50 13.15
N ASN A 82 -6.90 -13.68 13.30
CA ASN A 82 -8.28 -14.14 13.11
C ASN A 82 -8.54 -14.56 11.65
N ILE A 83 -8.01 -13.83 10.67
CA ILE A 83 -8.10 -14.20 9.24
C ILE A 83 -7.36 -15.52 8.99
N LEU A 84 -6.17 -15.72 9.56
CA LEU A 84 -5.36 -16.91 9.36
C LEU A 84 -6.07 -18.20 9.76
N LYS A 85 -6.98 -18.16 10.76
CA LYS A 85 -7.81 -19.31 11.17
C LYS A 85 -8.76 -19.80 10.07
N PHE A 86 -8.97 -19.01 9.04
CA PHE A 86 -9.83 -19.31 7.88
C PHE A 86 -9.07 -19.27 6.56
N ALA A 87 -7.73 -19.30 6.60
CA ALA A 87 -6.92 -19.17 5.38
C ALA A 87 -7.21 -20.27 4.35
N ASP A 88 -7.57 -21.45 4.79
CA ASP A 88 -7.95 -22.62 3.98
C ASP A 88 -9.26 -22.42 3.20
N LYS A 89 -10.12 -21.51 3.64
CA LYS A 89 -11.37 -21.16 2.94
C LYS A 89 -11.15 -20.34 1.67
N PHE A 90 -9.94 -19.78 1.49
CA PHE A 90 -9.60 -18.92 0.34
C PHE A 90 -8.57 -19.60 -0.55
N LYS A 91 -8.79 -19.56 -1.87
CA LYS A 91 -7.77 -19.97 -2.86
C LYS A 91 -6.54 -19.06 -2.79
N LYS A 92 -6.77 -17.78 -2.44
CA LYS A 92 -5.73 -16.77 -2.37
C LYS A 92 -6.10 -15.67 -1.36
N ILE A 93 -5.10 -15.20 -0.63
CA ILE A 93 -5.20 -14.02 0.24
C ILE A 93 -4.16 -13.01 -0.24
N ILE A 94 -4.59 -11.82 -0.62
CA ILE A 94 -3.69 -10.68 -0.89
C ILE A 94 -3.65 -9.83 0.37
N ASN A 95 -2.51 -9.85 1.05
CA ASN A 95 -2.26 -9.05 2.24
C ASN A 95 -1.54 -7.75 1.86
N PHE A 96 -2.07 -6.61 2.31
CA PHE A 96 -1.42 -5.32 2.12
C PHE A 96 -0.37 -5.12 3.20
N ASP A 97 0.86 -5.47 2.83
CA ASP A 97 2.07 -5.20 3.59
C ASP A 97 2.53 -3.75 3.38
N SER A 98 3.53 -3.31 4.10
CA SER A 98 4.05 -1.94 4.03
C SER A 98 5.56 -1.91 4.11
N ALA A 99 6.18 -0.98 3.39
CA ALA A 99 7.61 -0.71 3.51
C ALA A 99 8.03 -0.22 4.92
N ALA A 100 7.07 0.11 5.80
CA ALA A 100 7.35 0.37 7.21
C ALA A 100 7.99 -0.84 7.93
N ILE A 101 7.86 -2.04 7.37
CA ILE A 101 8.52 -3.27 7.83
C ILE A 101 10.05 -3.16 7.89
N TYR A 102 10.65 -2.27 7.10
CA TYR A 102 12.11 -2.10 7.06
C TYR A 102 12.67 -1.16 8.15
N ASP A 103 11.85 -0.69 9.08
CA ASP A 103 12.15 0.34 10.07
C ASP A 103 12.37 1.74 9.46
N ARG A 104 11.33 2.57 9.57
CA ARG A 104 11.31 3.94 9.05
C ARG A 104 12.32 4.90 9.72
N SER A 105 12.97 4.49 10.81
CA SER A 105 14.04 5.23 11.44
C SER A 105 15.41 5.04 10.74
N THR A 106 15.50 4.07 9.82
CA THR A 106 16.71 3.76 9.05
C THR A 106 16.59 4.17 7.59
N ASP A 107 17.71 4.13 6.86
CA ASP A 107 17.73 4.41 5.42
C ASP A 107 17.15 3.22 4.62
N ILE A 108 15.98 3.44 4.02
CA ILE A 108 15.28 2.45 3.19
C ILE A 108 15.53 2.81 1.72
N LEU A 109 16.74 2.55 1.23
CA LEU A 109 17.11 2.83 -0.15
C LEU A 109 17.16 1.54 -0.96
N ASN A 110 16.31 1.45 -1.97
CA ASN A 110 16.25 0.35 -2.95
C ASN A 110 16.22 -1.05 -2.28
N ARG A 111 15.39 -1.21 -1.25
CA ARG A 111 15.32 -2.41 -0.41
C ARG A 111 14.67 -3.57 -1.16
N LYS A 112 15.35 -4.70 -1.19
CA LYS A 112 14.80 -5.98 -1.68
C LYS A 112 13.79 -6.57 -0.70
N GLU A 113 12.85 -7.34 -1.20
CA GLU A 113 11.80 -7.99 -0.39
C GLU A 113 12.37 -8.88 0.71
N SER A 114 13.49 -9.56 0.45
CA SER A 114 14.17 -10.45 1.38
C SER A 114 15.04 -9.74 2.43
N ASN A 115 15.27 -8.43 2.29
CA ASN A 115 16.20 -7.70 3.16
C ASN A 115 15.50 -7.16 4.43
N LEU A 116 15.10 -8.04 5.33
CA LEU A 116 14.47 -7.73 6.62
C LEU A 116 15.49 -7.80 7.77
N ASN A 117 16.55 -7.00 7.69
CA ASN A 117 17.67 -7.05 8.64
C ASN A 117 17.41 -6.26 9.94
N THR A 118 16.33 -5.49 9.98
CA THR A 118 16.01 -4.59 11.10
C THR A 118 14.56 -4.82 11.53
N ILE A 119 14.32 -4.93 12.82
CA ILE A 119 12.97 -4.98 13.38
C ILE A 119 12.50 -3.55 13.62
N PRO A 120 11.34 -3.12 13.06
CA PRO A 120 10.82 -1.79 13.27
C PRO A 120 10.54 -1.49 14.75
N ILE A 121 10.83 -0.27 15.15
CA ILE A 121 10.61 0.19 16.53
C ILE A 121 9.24 0.85 16.73
N ASP A 122 8.61 1.32 15.66
CA ASP A 122 7.25 1.87 15.72
C ASP A 122 6.19 0.77 15.69
N TYR A 123 5.06 1.00 16.36
CA TYR A 123 3.99 0.00 16.52
C TYR A 123 3.39 -0.48 15.19
N TYR A 124 3.26 0.42 14.22
CA TYR A 124 2.73 0.07 12.90
C TYR A 124 3.71 -0.80 12.11
N GLY A 125 4.96 -0.36 12.00
CA GLY A 125 6.02 -1.11 11.31
C GLY A 125 6.22 -2.49 11.95
N PHE A 126 6.25 -2.55 13.29
CA PHE A 126 6.37 -3.81 14.01
C PHE A 126 5.17 -4.74 13.79
N SER A 127 3.94 -4.19 13.74
CA SER A 127 2.77 -5.01 13.39
C SER A 127 2.89 -5.62 11.98
N LYS A 128 3.38 -4.83 11.00
CA LYS A 128 3.61 -5.32 9.63
C LYS A 128 4.71 -6.40 9.57
N TYR A 129 5.76 -6.24 10.36
CA TYR A 129 6.82 -7.25 10.48
C TYR A 129 6.26 -8.59 10.98
N VAL A 130 5.52 -8.58 12.09
CA VAL A 130 4.92 -9.80 12.66
C VAL A 130 3.91 -10.43 11.68
N ILE A 131 3.04 -9.63 11.07
CA ILE A 131 2.07 -10.11 10.06
C ILE A 131 2.78 -10.75 8.87
N HIS A 132 3.86 -10.14 8.37
CA HIS A 132 4.65 -10.68 7.29
C HIS A 132 5.23 -12.05 7.64
N GLU A 133 5.94 -12.18 8.77
CA GLU A 133 6.52 -13.44 9.23
C GLU A 133 5.46 -14.55 9.38
N ARG A 134 4.29 -14.18 9.90
CA ARG A 134 3.17 -15.12 10.04
C ARG A 134 2.62 -15.56 8.68
N SER A 135 2.53 -14.64 7.72
CA SER A 135 2.01 -14.92 6.38
C SER A 135 2.85 -15.90 5.59
N LEU A 136 4.17 -15.93 5.81
CA LEU A 136 5.09 -16.84 5.11
C LEU A 136 4.85 -18.33 5.43
N GLN A 137 4.12 -18.63 6.51
CA GLN A 137 3.74 -19.99 6.88
C GLN A 137 2.60 -20.55 6.02
N TYR A 138 1.99 -19.73 5.15
CA TYR A 138 0.83 -20.10 4.34
C TYR A 138 1.16 -20.02 2.84
N THR A 139 0.82 -21.07 2.12
CA THR A 139 1.12 -21.18 0.69
C THR A 139 0.22 -20.33 -0.20
N ASN A 140 -0.92 -19.89 0.30
CA ASN A 140 -1.92 -19.11 -0.45
C ASN A 140 -1.95 -17.62 -0.10
N ILE A 141 -1.02 -17.11 0.73
CA ILE A 141 -0.92 -15.69 1.07
C ILE A 141 0.16 -15.01 0.23
N TYR A 142 -0.17 -13.83 -0.30
CA TYR A 142 0.71 -12.98 -1.09
C TYR A 142 0.76 -11.59 -0.47
N ASN A 143 1.95 -11.06 -0.24
CA ASN A 143 2.19 -9.78 0.42
C ASN A 143 2.52 -8.70 -0.59
N PHE A 144 1.69 -7.68 -0.67
CA PHE A 144 1.95 -6.47 -1.46
C PHE A 144 2.60 -5.44 -0.57
N ARG A 145 3.92 -5.28 -0.67
CA ARG A 145 4.68 -4.31 0.12
C ARG A 145 4.59 -2.93 -0.49
N ILE A 146 3.70 -2.12 0.05
CA ILE A 146 3.33 -0.82 -0.47
C ILE A 146 4.19 0.26 0.17
N TYR A 147 4.75 1.15 -0.66
CA TYR A 147 5.43 2.38 -0.25
C TYR A 147 4.44 3.53 -0.21
N ASN A 148 3.89 3.88 -1.35
CA ASN A 148 2.78 4.83 -1.48
C ASN A 148 2.00 4.57 -2.77
N ILE A 149 0.68 4.66 -2.68
CA ILE A 149 -0.21 4.66 -3.85
C ILE A 149 -0.87 6.02 -3.91
N PHE A 150 -0.80 6.69 -5.07
CA PHE A 150 -1.49 7.95 -5.30
C PHE A 150 -2.65 7.79 -6.27
N HIS A 151 -3.72 8.52 -6.00
CA HIS A 151 -4.96 8.48 -6.77
C HIS A 151 -5.73 9.80 -6.62
N ILE A 152 -6.67 10.06 -7.55
CA ILE A 152 -7.36 11.36 -7.62
C ILE A 152 -8.14 11.71 -6.34
N ASN A 153 -8.67 10.71 -5.64
CA ASN A 153 -9.48 10.88 -4.43
C ASN A 153 -8.66 10.82 -3.12
N GLU A 154 -7.31 10.92 -3.19
CA GLU A 154 -6.51 11.01 -1.98
C GLU A 154 -6.66 12.37 -1.28
N GLU A 155 -6.30 12.41 0.00
CA GLU A 155 -6.34 13.62 0.81
C GLU A 155 -5.43 14.72 0.24
N PRO A 156 -5.80 16.01 0.36
CA PRO A 156 -5.04 17.14 -0.19
C PRO A 156 -3.59 17.25 0.35
N ASP A 157 -3.34 16.74 1.56
CA ASP A 157 -2.03 16.72 2.22
C ASP A 157 -1.10 15.61 1.74
N ARG A 158 -1.57 14.72 0.85
CA ARG A 158 -0.72 13.71 0.21
C ARG A 158 0.20 14.37 -0.82
N PHE A 159 1.47 13.93 -0.83
CA PHE A 159 2.55 14.63 -1.52
C PHE A 159 2.26 14.94 -3.00
N ILE A 160 1.85 13.93 -3.79
CA ILE A 160 1.55 14.14 -5.23
C ILE A 160 0.44 15.16 -5.39
N LYS A 161 -0.66 15.01 -4.66
CA LYS A 161 -1.79 15.95 -4.73
C LYS A 161 -1.40 17.35 -4.28
N SER A 162 -0.59 17.47 -3.22
CA SER A 162 -0.11 18.78 -2.75
C SER A 162 0.77 19.49 -3.78
N CYS A 163 1.56 18.75 -4.58
CA CYS A 163 2.33 19.33 -5.68
C CYS A 163 1.41 19.94 -6.76
N PHE A 164 0.37 19.23 -7.17
CA PHE A 164 -0.59 19.74 -8.15
C PHE A 164 -1.38 20.96 -7.62
N LEU A 165 -1.80 20.91 -6.37
CA LEU A 165 -2.47 22.05 -5.73
C LEU A 165 -1.55 23.27 -5.60
N ALA A 166 -0.27 23.07 -5.29
CA ALA A 166 0.73 24.14 -5.26
C ALA A 166 0.92 24.78 -6.65
N LYS A 167 0.99 23.96 -7.71
CA LYS A 167 1.04 24.41 -9.10
C LYS A 167 -0.19 25.24 -9.46
N GLN A 168 -1.40 24.71 -9.23
CA GLN A 168 -2.66 25.37 -9.59
C GLN A 168 -2.84 26.72 -8.89
N ASN A 169 -2.41 26.82 -7.64
CA ASN A 169 -2.60 28.01 -6.81
C ASN A 169 -1.34 28.88 -6.72
N ASN A 170 -0.30 28.61 -7.50
CA ASN A 170 1.00 29.30 -7.47
C ASN A 170 1.57 29.44 -6.04
N LEU A 171 1.48 28.36 -5.24
CA LEU A 171 1.95 28.32 -3.86
C LEU A 171 3.39 27.77 -3.78
N ILE A 172 4.05 28.08 -2.66
CA ILE A 172 5.34 27.46 -2.32
C ILE A 172 5.05 26.08 -1.74
N LEU A 173 5.63 25.03 -2.36
CA LEU A 173 5.55 23.66 -1.83
C LEU A 173 6.63 23.46 -0.77
N SER A 174 6.24 23.18 0.45
CA SER A 174 7.16 22.85 1.54
C SER A 174 7.46 21.34 1.55
N ILE A 175 8.75 21.00 1.46
CA ILE A 175 9.28 19.64 1.59
C ILE A 175 10.08 19.59 2.89
N ILE A 176 9.64 18.77 3.86
CA ILE A 176 10.32 18.67 5.15
C ILE A 176 11.72 18.09 4.96
N GLU A 177 11.82 17.00 4.20
CA GLU A 177 13.04 16.26 3.91
C GLU A 177 13.05 15.86 2.44
N ASP A 178 14.04 16.33 1.69
CA ASP A 178 14.19 15.95 0.28
C ASP A 178 14.92 14.61 0.17
N LYS A 179 14.16 13.56 -0.11
CA LYS A 179 14.64 12.18 -0.14
C LYS A 179 14.03 11.39 -1.28
N TYR A 180 14.67 10.28 -1.65
CA TYR A 180 14.07 9.33 -2.56
C TYR A 180 12.84 8.68 -1.92
N PHE A 181 11.72 8.67 -2.67
CA PHE A 181 10.46 8.16 -2.15
C PHE A 181 9.64 7.52 -3.27
N ASP A 182 9.16 6.29 -3.07
CA ASP A 182 8.40 5.57 -4.09
C ASP A 182 6.90 5.90 -4.04
N PHE A 183 6.37 6.13 -5.26
CA PHE A 183 4.95 6.32 -5.51
C PHE A 183 4.52 5.46 -6.69
N VAL A 184 3.39 4.78 -6.57
CA VAL A 184 2.76 4.02 -7.65
C VAL A 184 1.36 4.58 -7.91
N TYR A 185 1.03 4.76 -9.18
CA TYR A 185 -0.28 5.26 -9.57
C TYR A 185 -1.36 4.18 -9.47
N GLU A 186 -2.59 4.60 -9.14
CA GLU A 186 -3.72 3.68 -8.98
C GLU A 186 -3.92 2.74 -10.17
N THR A 187 -3.82 3.25 -11.41
CA THR A 187 -3.99 2.43 -12.61
C THR A 187 -2.99 1.29 -12.69
N ASP A 188 -1.72 1.56 -12.40
CA ASP A 188 -0.67 0.54 -12.39
C ASP A 188 -0.84 -0.43 -11.23
N PHE A 189 -1.20 0.09 -10.06
CA PHE A 189 -1.51 -0.75 -8.91
C PHE A 189 -2.67 -1.72 -9.21
N ILE A 190 -3.73 -1.27 -9.87
CA ILE A 190 -4.86 -2.13 -10.27
C ILE A 190 -4.42 -3.19 -11.28
N LYS A 191 -3.54 -2.86 -12.24
CA LYS A 191 -2.97 -3.85 -13.17
C LYS A 191 -2.19 -4.93 -12.43
N ILE A 192 -1.34 -4.54 -11.47
CA ILE A 192 -0.56 -5.47 -10.64
C ILE A 192 -1.48 -6.35 -9.80
N LEU A 193 -2.47 -5.76 -9.13
CA LEU A 193 -3.44 -6.50 -8.33
C LEU A 193 -4.21 -7.50 -9.22
N ASN A 194 -4.73 -7.07 -10.36
CA ASN A 194 -5.46 -7.94 -11.28
C ASN A 194 -4.58 -9.10 -11.78
N TYR A 195 -3.31 -8.84 -12.07
CA TYR A 195 -2.35 -9.88 -12.46
C TYR A 195 -2.22 -10.94 -11.36
N TYR A 196 -2.12 -10.55 -10.10
CA TYR A 196 -2.06 -11.48 -8.97
C TYR A 196 -3.38 -12.22 -8.72
N LEU A 197 -4.52 -11.60 -9.03
CA LEU A 197 -5.83 -12.26 -8.87
C LEU A 197 -6.00 -13.45 -9.84
N ILE A 198 -5.51 -13.33 -11.08
CA ILE A 198 -5.76 -14.32 -12.13
C ILE A 198 -4.63 -15.32 -12.35
N ASN A 199 -3.38 -15.01 -11.97
CA ASN A 199 -2.23 -15.88 -12.18
C ASN A 199 -1.88 -16.67 -10.91
N SER A 200 -1.16 -17.79 -11.08
CA SER A 200 -0.63 -18.65 -10.02
C SER A 200 0.90 -18.70 -10.08
N ASN A 201 1.53 -19.32 -9.09
CA ASN A 201 3.00 -19.48 -9.01
C ASN A 201 3.75 -18.15 -9.02
N LEU A 202 3.23 -17.18 -8.26
CA LEU A 202 3.78 -15.85 -8.12
C LEU A 202 4.67 -15.73 -6.88
N GLU A 203 5.53 -14.70 -6.89
CA GLU A 203 6.32 -14.34 -5.70
C GLU A 203 5.39 -14.06 -4.50
N LYS A 204 5.75 -14.60 -3.34
CA LYS A 204 4.95 -14.48 -2.11
C LYS A 204 4.96 -13.07 -1.55
N THR A 205 6.03 -12.33 -1.80
CA THR A 205 6.16 -10.92 -1.41
C THR A 205 6.67 -10.14 -2.61
N ILE A 206 6.05 -9.01 -2.88
CA ILE A 206 6.46 -8.12 -3.95
C ILE A 206 6.42 -6.66 -3.48
N ASN A 207 7.49 -5.92 -3.76
CA ASN A 207 7.52 -4.48 -3.59
C ASN A 207 6.67 -3.81 -4.67
N ILE A 208 5.70 -3.01 -4.24
CA ILE A 208 4.88 -2.22 -5.16
C ILE A 208 5.58 -0.89 -5.37
N CYS A 209 6.54 -0.88 -6.29
CA CYS A 209 7.35 0.29 -6.64
C CYS A 209 7.96 0.16 -8.05
N TYR A 210 8.20 1.29 -8.71
CA TYR A 210 8.93 1.32 -9.97
C TYR A 210 10.44 1.19 -9.75
N ASN A 211 11.20 0.76 -10.76
CA ASN A 211 12.66 0.74 -10.71
C ASN A 211 13.28 2.13 -10.72
N GLU A 212 12.72 3.06 -11.50
CA GLU A 212 13.18 4.45 -11.50
C GLU A 212 12.88 5.13 -10.16
N LYS A 213 13.91 5.78 -9.59
CA LYS A 213 13.82 6.44 -8.28
C LYS A 213 13.97 7.94 -8.40
N TYR A 214 13.11 8.68 -7.72
CA TYR A 214 13.07 10.12 -7.71
C TYR A 214 13.09 10.67 -6.29
N LYS A 215 13.77 11.80 -6.10
CA LYS A 215 13.60 12.60 -4.89
C LYS A 215 12.25 13.33 -4.92
N LEU A 216 11.76 13.71 -3.77
CA LEU A 216 10.52 14.49 -3.69
C LEU A 216 10.59 15.79 -4.49
N SER A 217 11.75 16.49 -4.45
CA SER A 217 11.97 17.69 -5.25
C SER A 217 11.95 17.44 -6.76
N ASP A 218 12.48 16.28 -7.22
CA ASP A 218 12.47 15.91 -8.63
C ASP A 218 11.03 15.61 -9.09
N ILE A 219 10.23 14.89 -8.27
CA ILE A 219 8.82 14.64 -8.57
C ILE A 219 8.04 15.95 -8.69
N ALA A 220 8.26 16.87 -7.77
CA ALA A 220 7.61 18.18 -7.83
C ALA A 220 7.95 18.93 -9.14
N LYS A 221 9.23 18.89 -9.57
CA LYS A 221 9.68 19.49 -10.85
C LYS A 221 9.17 18.76 -12.09
N LEU A 222 8.92 17.44 -12.01
CA LEU A 222 8.24 16.71 -13.10
C LEU A 222 6.80 17.20 -13.30
N ILE A 223 6.14 17.62 -12.22
CA ILE A 223 4.76 18.16 -12.25
C ILE A 223 4.76 19.62 -12.75
N ASP A 224 5.70 20.42 -12.28
CA ASP A 224 5.91 21.81 -12.71
C ASP A 224 7.39 22.17 -12.59
N PRO A 225 8.09 22.37 -13.74
CA PRO A 225 9.51 22.76 -13.73
C PRO A 225 9.80 24.09 -12.98
N ASN A 226 8.77 24.95 -12.86
CA ASN A 226 8.88 26.27 -12.22
C ASN A 226 8.34 26.28 -10.77
N ILE A 227 8.00 25.12 -10.21
CA ILE A 227 7.44 25.03 -8.87
C ILE A 227 8.41 25.62 -7.83
N LYS A 228 7.87 26.49 -6.98
CA LYS A 228 8.64 27.10 -5.88
C LYS A 228 8.73 26.12 -4.72
N LEU A 229 9.95 25.70 -4.36
CA LEU A 229 10.21 24.73 -3.30
C LEU A 229 10.80 25.42 -2.07
N ASN A 230 10.32 25.04 -0.89
CA ASN A 230 10.92 25.33 0.41
C ASN A 230 11.35 23.98 1.05
N ILE A 231 12.63 23.65 0.99
CA ILE A 231 13.20 22.45 1.60
C ILE A 231 13.68 22.81 3.01
N ILE A 232 13.03 22.23 4.03
CA ILE A 232 13.23 22.59 5.44
C ILE A 232 14.54 21.99 5.99
N LYS A 233 14.72 20.66 5.82
CA LYS A 233 15.96 19.96 6.21
C LYS A 233 16.82 19.72 4.98
N LYS A 234 18.02 20.28 4.96
CA LYS A 234 18.98 20.18 3.85
C LYS A 234 19.95 19.00 3.98
N GLU A 235 20.03 18.39 5.15
CA GLU A 235 20.91 17.25 5.41
C GLU A 235 20.32 15.95 4.86
N SER A 236 21.19 14.96 4.67
CA SER A 236 20.80 13.61 4.20
C SER A 236 19.78 13.01 5.15
N THR A 237 18.68 12.56 4.60
CA THR A 237 17.57 11.97 5.34
C THR A 237 17.35 10.52 4.89
N ASN A 238 16.68 9.74 5.72
CA ASN A 238 16.37 8.35 5.42
C ASN A 238 15.43 8.26 4.21
N ASN A 239 15.90 7.61 3.15
CA ASN A 239 15.13 7.33 1.95
C ASN A 239 13.99 6.33 2.24
N TYR A 240 13.06 6.19 1.29
CA TYR A 240 11.94 5.27 1.43
C TYR A 240 11.57 4.66 0.09
N THR A 241 12.44 3.73 -0.40
CA THR A 241 12.31 3.10 -1.71
C THR A 241 12.59 1.60 -1.68
N GLY A 242 11.93 0.85 -2.55
CA GLY A 242 12.13 -0.58 -2.75
C GLY A 242 12.88 -0.93 -4.03
N ASP A 243 13.36 -2.14 -4.12
CA ASP A 243 13.82 -2.75 -5.35
C ASP A 243 12.58 -3.23 -6.14
N GLY A 244 12.38 -2.68 -7.34
CA GLY A 244 11.25 -3.02 -8.21
C GLY A 244 11.54 -4.15 -9.20
N THR A 245 12.65 -4.87 -9.04
CA THR A 245 13.08 -5.91 -9.99
C THR A 245 12.05 -7.02 -10.13
N LEU A 246 11.50 -7.53 -9.03
CA LEU A 246 10.49 -8.59 -9.09
C LEU A 246 9.22 -8.13 -9.80
N LEU A 247 8.80 -6.88 -9.56
CA LEU A 247 7.65 -6.30 -10.26
C LEU A 247 7.92 -6.15 -11.77
N THR A 248 9.09 -5.68 -12.15
CA THR A 248 9.49 -5.52 -13.57
C THR A 248 9.51 -6.88 -14.27
N ASN A 249 9.97 -7.94 -13.62
CA ASN A 249 10.04 -9.30 -14.18
C ASN A 249 8.65 -9.90 -14.46
N LEU A 250 7.56 -9.35 -13.93
CA LEU A 250 6.20 -9.78 -14.27
C LEU A 250 5.79 -9.38 -15.70
N ASN A 251 6.57 -8.50 -16.35
CA ASN A 251 6.30 -7.98 -17.70
C ASN A 251 4.89 -7.41 -17.88
N ILE A 252 4.38 -6.75 -16.84
CA ILE A 252 3.11 -6.02 -16.89
C ILE A 252 3.39 -4.66 -17.56
N ASP A 253 2.56 -4.28 -18.53
CA ASP A 253 2.64 -2.97 -19.17
C ASP A 253 2.20 -1.86 -18.18
N LEU A 254 3.16 -1.35 -17.41
CA LEU A 254 2.98 -0.28 -16.44
C LEU A 254 3.38 1.07 -17.06
N LEU A 255 2.68 2.13 -16.66
CA LEU A 255 2.97 3.51 -17.11
C LEU A 255 4.31 4.02 -16.57
N GLY A 256 4.65 3.63 -15.34
CA GLY A 256 5.72 4.26 -14.60
C GLY A 256 5.33 5.65 -14.06
N LEU A 257 6.22 6.26 -13.25
CA LEU A 257 5.86 7.49 -12.53
C LEU A 257 5.58 8.68 -13.45
N LYS A 258 6.44 8.93 -14.45
CA LYS A 258 6.32 10.11 -15.32
C LYS A 258 4.99 10.14 -16.08
N GLU A 259 4.65 9.03 -16.73
CA GLU A 259 3.42 8.94 -17.50
C GLU A 259 2.17 8.96 -16.61
N SER A 260 2.30 8.37 -15.42
CA SER A 260 1.27 8.42 -14.39
C SER A 260 0.97 9.84 -13.92
N LEU A 261 2.00 10.68 -13.73
CA LEU A 261 1.83 12.08 -13.37
C LEU A 261 1.15 12.88 -14.49
N LEU A 262 1.48 12.60 -15.75
CA LEU A 262 0.79 13.20 -16.90
C LEU A 262 -0.68 12.81 -16.93
N LYS A 263 -1.01 11.53 -16.76
CA LYS A 263 -2.42 11.08 -16.68
C LYS A 263 -3.17 11.70 -15.49
N TYR A 264 -2.54 11.75 -14.33
CA TYR A 264 -3.13 12.36 -13.15
C TYR A 264 -3.45 13.84 -13.37
N SER A 265 -2.57 14.57 -14.09
CA SER A 265 -2.77 15.99 -14.40
C SER A 265 -4.01 16.29 -15.24
N LEU A 266 -4.51 15.32 -15.99
CA LEU A 266 -5.73 15.46 -16.80
C LEU A 266 -7.01 15.29 -15.98
N LEU A 267 -6.90 14.82 -14.73
CA LEU A 267 -8.04 14.51 -13.85
C LEU A 267 -8.20 15.51 -12.71
N ILE A 268 -7.18 16.33 -12.44
CA ILE A 268 -7.15 17.34 -11.38
C ILE A 268 -7.20 18.75 -11.98
#